data_16428805dfd02523561a1138039bbc3d
#
_entry.id   16428805dfd02523561a1138039bbc3d
#
_cell.length_a   1.000
_cell.length_b   1.000
_cell.length_c   1.000
_cell.angle_alpha   90.00
_cell.angle_beta   90.00
_cell.angle_gamma   90.00
#
_symmetry.space_group_name_H-M   'P 1'
#
loop_
_entity.id
_entity.type
_entity.pdbx_description
1 polymer ?
#
loop_
_entity_poly.entity_id
_entity_poly.type
_entity_poly.pdbx_seq_one_letter_code
_entity_poly.pdbx_strand_id
1 'polypeptide(L)'
;MKIEKLYPACKSIIWGGEKLKKYYGKETELSPLAETWELSLHEAGQSTLSDGRPLSEVASGADFGENCEGFPFFPVLVKLIDANAKLSIQVHPEDEFALKNENSLGKTEMWYIVSADEGAGIYLGFNRDITPTEFENAIKNKTLTDYLNFIPVKAGDCYFIPAGTIHAICEGCLICEIQQNSNITYRVYDYGRRDKDGNERELHIEKAIQVTKLQKYEKQDAVDAFLGASKYFTAKKVVVDGSATLTADDKSFNHLSCVSGAGEIDGMKISQGDSFFVPAGYGSYTLSGDMTVIVTDIRKYMLSVAVDGGNATCDIVNDLGDVIISAETNAESIACCAEALLKRVNMTSGDLDFAIVTPDCEISDEISKKLKITVKTKQ
;
A
#
# COMPACT_ATOMS: atom_id res chain seq x y z
N MET A 1 22.98 -1.83 9.94
CA MET A 1 22.54 -2.81 10.98
C MET A 1 22.48 -4.23 10.39
N LYS A 2 22.09 -5.27 11.16
CA LYS A 2 21.82 -6.64 10.65
C LYS A 2 20.32 -6.81 10.38
N ILE A 3 19.94 -7.97 9.80
CA ILE A 3 18.53 -8.36 9.71
C ILE A 3 17.93 -8.46 11.12
N GLU A 4 16.77 -7.88 11.35
CA GLU A 4 16.10 -7.87 12.65
C GLU A 4 14.67 -8.37 12.53
N LYS A 5 14.25 -9.26 13.42
CA LYS A 5 12.83 -9.59 13.61
C LYS A 5 12.14 -8.42 14.30
N LEU A 6 10.99 -8.01 13.77
CA LEU A 6 10.18 -6.94 14.35
C LEU A 6 9.06 -7.49 15.22
N TYR A 7 8.79 -6.77 16.30
CA TYR A 7 7.67 -7.01 17.22
C TYR A 7 6.68 -5.85 17.07
N PRO A 8 5.45 -6.12 16.64
CA PRO A 8 4.51 -5.08 16.23
C PRO A 8 3.88 -4.35 17.41
N ALA A 9 3.50 -3.10 17.20
CA ALA A 9 2.55 -2.41 18.07
C ALA A 9 1.14 -2.99 17.86
N CYS A 10 0.54 -3.51 18.94
CA CYS A 10 -0.79 -4.12 18.92
C CYS A 10 -1.90 -3.10 19.22
N LYS A 11 -3.05 -3.22 18.52
CA LYS A 11 -4.20 -2.34 18.70
C LYS A 11 -5.48 -3.14 18.95
N SER A 12 -6.20 -2.77 20.02
CA SER A 12 -7.52 -3.31 20.32
C SER A 12 -8.58 -2.31 19.85
N ILE A 13 -9.45 -2.72 18.93
CA ILE A 13 -10.53 -1.91 18.38
C ILE A 13 -11.79 -2.79 18.35
N ILE A 14 -12.98 -2.19 18.48
CA ILE A 14 -14.26 -2.89 18.65
C ILE A 14 -14.62 -3.89 17.54
N TRP A 15 -14.01 -3.81 16.39
CA TRP A 15 -14.24 -4.72 15.26
C TRP A 15 -13.18 -5.82 15.13
N GLY A 16 -12.16 -5.82 15.99
CA GLY A 16 -11.06 -6.78 15.96
C GLY A 16 -11.50 -8.20 16.30
N GLY A 17 -10.64 -9.16 15.98
CA GLY A 17 -10.84 -10.57 16.18
C GLY A 17 -9.77 -11.23 17.04
N GLU A 18 -9.64 -12.55 16.87
CA GLU A 18 -8.65 -13.37 17.56
C GLU A 18 -7.75 -14.14 16.58
N LYS A 19 -7.93 -13.96 15.24
CA LYS A 19 -7.15 -14.69 14.22
C LYS A 19 -5.67 -14.38 14.33
N LEU A 20 -5.29 -13.12 14.58
CA LEU A 20 -3.91 -12.69 14.72
C LEU A 20 -3.20 -13.40 15.88
N LYS A 21 -3.86 -13.60 17.03
CA LYS A 21 -3.30 -14.38 18.12
C LYS A 21 -3.30 -15.88 17.83
N LYS A 22 -4.44 -16.39 17.38
CA LYS A 22 -4.66 -17.82 17.24
C LYS A 22 -3.86 -18.47 16.12
N TYR A 23 -3.69 -17.77 15.01
CA TYR A 23 -3.10 -18.34 13.79
C TYR A 23 -1.81 -17.65 13.33
N TYR A 24 -1.55 -16.41 13.82
CA TYR A 24 -0.42 -15.59 13.39
C TYR A 24 0.58 -15.32 14.52
N GLY A 25 0.50 -16.08 15.62
CA GLY A 25 1.50 -16.06 16.70
C GLY A 25 1.67 -14.71 17.41
N LYS A 26 0.65 -13.83 17.36
CA LYS A 26 0.77 -12.51 17.99
C LYS A 26 0.50 -12.62 19.51
N GLU A 27 1.52 -12.34 20.29
CA GLU A 27 1.47 -12.40 21.75
C GLU A 27 1.12 -11.02 22.32
N THR A 28 -0.06 -10.91 22.95
CA THR A 28 -0.54 -9.70 23.61
C THR A 28 -1.73 -10.00 24.53
N GLU A 29 -1.86 -9.23 25.61
CA GLU A 29 -3.03 -9.27 26.49
C GLU A 29 -4.26 -8.55 25.91
N LEU A 30 -4.09 -7.79 24.80
CA LEU A 30 -5.19 -7.08 24.19
C LEU A 30 -6.22 -8.05 23.59
N SER A 31 -7.52 -7.82 23.84
CA SER A 31 -8.64 -8.56 23.27
C SER A 31 -9.85 -7.63 23.14
N PRO A 32 -10.48 -7.56 21.93
CA PRO A 32 -10.04 -8.19 20.70
C PRO A 32 -8.73 -7.57 20.17
N LEU A 33 -7.98 -8.32 19.34
CA LEU A 33 -6.80 -7.83 18.64
C LEU A 33 -7.18 -7.47 17.20
N ALA A 34 -7.26 -6.18 16.92
CA ALA A 34 -7.74 -5.68 15.63
C ALA A 34 -6.62 -5.50 14.60
N GLU A 35 -5.52 -4.87 15.04
CA GLU A 35 -4.39 -4.56 14.18
C GLU A 35 -3.06 -4.88 14.88
N THR A 36 -2.08 -5.29 14.10
CA THR A 36 -0.67 -5.32 14.49
C THR A 36 0.13 -4.51 13.46
N TRP A 37 0.87 -3.51 13.92
CA TRP A 37 1.66 -2.62 13.09
C TRP A 37 3.06 -3.21 12.94
N GLU A 38 3.24 -3.94 11.85
CA GLU A 38 4.39 -4.80 11.57
C GLU A 38 5.67 -4.02 11.27
N LEU A 39 5.54 -2.96 10.45
CA LEU A 39 6.58 -1.94 10.24
C LEU A 39 5.98 -0.59 10.55
N SER A 40 6.40 0.02 11.63
CA SER A 40 5.89 1.32 12.06
C SER A 40 6.93 2.13 12.82
N LEU A 41 7.14 3.36 12.36
CA LEU A 41 7.86 4.40 13.09
C LEU A 41 6.90 5.51 13.54
N HIS A 42 5.58 5.26 13.47
CA HIS A 42 4.56 6.23 13.83
C HIS A 42 4.49 6.41 15.35
N GLU A 43 4.36 7.66 15.83
CA GLU A 43 4.29 7.99 17.26
C GLU A 43 3.17 7.25 18.03
N ALA A 44 2.05 6.96 17.36
CA ALA A 44 0.92 6.22 17.95
C ALA A 44 1.22 4.74 18.21
N GLY A 45 2.33 4.19 17.70
CA GLY A 45 2.76 2.82 17.94
C GLY A 45 3.90 2.42 17.03
N GLN A 46 5.04 2.10 17.61
CA GLN A 46 6.25 1.73 16.88
C GLN A 46 6.51 0.24 16.95
N SER A 47 7.08 -0.30 15.89
CA SER A 47 7.65 -1.66 15.91
C SER A 47 8.94 -1.65 16.72
N THR A 48 9.13 -2.71 17.51
CA THR A 48 10.30 -2.88 18.38
C THR A 48 11.15 -4.07 17.96
N LEU A 49 12.38 -4.10 18.44
CA LEU A 49 13.29 -5.24 18.33
C LEU A 49 13.10 -6.21 19.50
N SER A 50 13.82 -7.32 19.49
CA SER A 50 13.75 -8.36 20.55
C SER A 50 14.14 -7.87 21.95
N ASP A 51 14.90 -6.78 22.03
CA ASP A 51 15.30 -6.15 23.30
C ASP A 51 14.32 -5.05 23.76
N GLY A 52 13.21 -4.83 23.02
CA GLY A 52 12.16 -3.88 23.32
C GLY A 52 12.43 -2.45 22.82
N ARG A 53 13.60 -2.17 22.23
CA ARG A 53 13.87 -0.83 21.69
C ARG A 53 13.07 -0.60 20.41
N PRO A 54 12.49 0.59 20.22
CA PRO A 54 11.85 0.97 18.97
C PRO A 54 12.85 0.91 17.79
N LEU A 55 12.36 0.50 16.61
CA LEU A 55 13.17 0.51 15.38
C LEU A 55 13.74 1.91 15.09
N SER A 56 12.97 2.96 15.37
CA SER A 56 13.38 4.36 15.17
C SER A 56 14.57 4.81 16.03
N GLU A 57 14.87 4.12 17.13
CA GLU A 57 16.02 4.41 17.98
C GLU A 57 17.28 3.65 17.56
N VAL A 58 17.12 2.59 16.76
CA VAL A 58 18.22 1.68 16.38
C VAL A 58 18.63 1.86 14.93
N ALA A 59 17.66 2.02 14.02
CA ALA A 59 17.92 2.23 12.61
C ALA A 59 18.26 3.70 12.33
N SER A 60 19.28 3.91 11.51
CA SER A 60 19.68 5.23 11.01
C SER A 60 19.09 5.51 9.62
N GLY A 61 19.23 6.72 9.13
CA GLY A 61 18.85 7.08 7.76
C GLY A 61 19.49 6.16 6.71
N ALA A 62 20.74 5.77 6.92
CA ALA A 62 21.44 4.84 6.02
C ALA A 62 20.80 3.44 5.99
N ASP A 63 20.24 2.98 7.11
CA ASP A 63 19.55 1.67 7.17
C ASP A 63 18.20 1.68 6.42
N PHE A 64 17.59 2.86 6.24
CA PHE A 64 16.38 3.01 5.45
C PHE A 64 16.65 3.17 3.96
N GLY A 65 17.83 3.64 3.56
CA GLY A 65 18.27 3.80 2.18
C GLY A 65 17.95 5.16 1.54
N GLU A 66 18.61 5.43 0.41
CA GLU A 66 18.58 6.72 -0.28
C GLU A 66 17.16 7.14 -0.71
N ASN A 67 16.28 6.19 -1.04
CA ASN A 67 14.93 6.49 -1.48
C ASN A 67 14.01 6.97 -0.34
N CYS A 68 14.42 6.80 0.91
CA CYS A 68 13.73 7.37 2.06
C CYS A 68 14.10 8.84 2.32
N GLU A 69 15.18 9.33 1.70
CA GLU A 69 15.61 10.72 1.85
C GLU A 69 14.58 11.67 1.19
N GLY A 70 14.35 12.81 1.83
CA GLY A 70 13.44 13.83 1.33
C GLY A 70 12.00 13.70 1.78
N PHE A 71 11.58 12.58 2.39
CA PHE A 71 10.29 12.52 3.06
C PHE A 71 10.33 13.24 4.42
N PRO A 72 9.28 14.00 4.78
CA PRO A 72 9.23 14.69 6.08
C PRO A 72 9.11 13.72 7.26
N PHE A 73 8.62 12.51 7.01
CA PHE A 73 8.47 11.41 7.96
C PHE A 73 8.86 10.10 7.27
N PHE A 74 9.15 9.05 8.05
CA PHE A 74 9.30 7.71 7.48
C PHE A 74 8.04 7.35 6.67
N PRO A 75 8.15 6.97 5.38
CA PRO A 75 7.01 7.07 4.47
C PRO A 75 6.00 5.92 4.55
N VAL A 76 6.35 4.76 5.09
CA VAL A 76 5.53 3.55 5.02
C VAL A 76 5.13 3.02 6.40
N LEU A 77 3.94 2.45 6.48
CA LEU A 77 3.41 1.70 7.61
C LEU A 77 2.81 0.39 7.08
N VAL A 78 3.19 -0.75 7.67
CA VAL A 78 2.66 -2.06 7.31
C VAL A 78 1.89 -2.65 8.48
N LYS A 79 0.71 -3.23 8.22
CA LYS A 79 -0.15 -3.80 9.24
C LYS A 79 -0.67 -5.18 8.84
N LEU A 80 -0.99 -5.99 9.85
CA LEU A 80 -1.98 -7.05 9.71
C LEU A 80 -3.28 -6.62 10.40
N ILE A 81 -4.41 -6.85 9.72
CA ILE A 81 -5.74 -6.42 10.17
C ILE A 81 -6.66 -7.63 10.22
N ASP A 82 -7.23 -7.92 11.40
CA ASP A 82 -8.23 -8.96 11.61
C ASP A 82 -9.63 -8.34 11.77
N ALA A 83 -10.38 -8.32 10.69
CA ALA A 83 -11.73 -7.75 10.64
C ALA A 83 -12.78 -8.80 11.05
N ASN A 84 -13.01 -8.99 12.35
CA ASN A 84 -14.09 -9.84 12.87
C ASN A 84 -15.47 -9.19 12.79
N ALA A 85 -15.53 -7.88 12.55
CA ALA A 85 -16.74 -7.16 12.19
C ALA A 85 -16.38 -6.06 11.16
N LYS A 86 -17.38 -5.53 10.46
CA LYS A 86 -17.16 -4.49 9.43
C LYS A 86 -16.42 -3.29 10.02
N LEU A 87 -15.39 -2.81 9.35
CA LEU A 87 -14.79 -1.50 9.64
C LEU A 87 -15.75 -0.38 9.20
N SER A 88 -15.52 0.83 9.68
CA SER A 88 -16.28 2.00 9.21
C SER A 88 -16.05 2.24 7.72
N ILE A 89 -17.07 2.75 7.01
CA ILE A 89 -16.85 3.35 5.70
C ILE A 89 -16.09 4.65 5.93
N GLN A 90 -14.97 4.80 5.23
CA GLN A 90 -13.98 5.85 5.47
C GLN A 90 -13.29 6.30 4.18
N VAL A 91 -12.60 7.42 4.27
CA VAL A 91 -11.76 7.97 3.21
C VAL A 91 -10.51 8.60 3.84
N HIS A 92 -9.42 8.60 3.11
CA HIS A 92 -8.15 9.20 3.53
C HIS A 92 -7.76 10.36 2.61
N PRO A 93 -7.16 11.45 3.15
CA PRO A 93 -6.73 12.58 2.35
C PRO A 93 -5.45 12.30 1.56
N GLU A 94 -5.21 13.10 0.52
CA GLU A 94 -3.91 13.24 -0.13
C GLU A 94 -2.94 14.08 0.72
N ASP A 95 -1.63 14.03 0.43
CA ASP A 95 -0.59 14.75 1.19
C ASP A 95 -0.85 16.23 1.34
N GLU A 96 -1.24 16.92 0.27
CA GLU A 96 -1.47 18.38 0.30
C GLU A 96 -2.48 18.76 1.38
N PHE A 97 -3.59 18.01 1.46
CA PHE A 97 -4.62 18.22 2.47
C PHE A 97 -4.14 17.82 3.86
N ALA A 98 -3.49 16.66 3.98
CA ALA A 98 -3.06 16.09 5.25
C ALA A 98 -1.93 16.92 5.91
N LEU A 99 -0.93 17.34 5.14
CA LEU A 99 0.15 18.18 5.64
C LEU A 99 -0.37 19.53 6.13
N LYS A 100 -1.31 20.13 5.39
CA LYS A 100 -1.88 21.43 5.72
C LYS A 100 -2.79 21.39 6.95
N ASN A 101 -3.61 20.35 7.11
CA ASN A 101 -4.69 20.33 8.08
C ASN A 101 -4.44 19.41 9.29
N GLU A 102 -3.55 18.42 9.15
CA GLU A 102 -3.33 17.38 10.16
C GLU A 102 -1.84 17.26 10.57
N ASN A 103 -0.93 17.99 9.91
CA ASN A 103 0.54 17.87 10.08
C ASN A 103 1.01 16.39 9.91
N SER A 104 0.49 15.71 8.91
CA SER A 104 0.77 14.31 8.64
C SER A 104 0.81 14.05 7.14
N LEU A 105 1.31 12.87 6.73
CA LEU A 105 1.17 12.39 5.36
C LEU A 105 -0.29 12.06 5.05
N GLY A 106 -0.65 12.06 3.78
CA GLY A 106 -1.87 11.45 3.27
C GLY A 106 -1.88 9.94 3.51
N LYS A 107 -2.87 9.24 2.97
CA LYS A 107 -2.95 7.79 3.15
C LYS A 107 -3.44 7.11 1.88
N THR A 108 -2.50 6.87 0.97
CA THR A 108 -2.63 5.86 -0.09
C THR A 108 -2.23 4.52 0.49
N GLU A 109 -2.98 3.47 0.17
CA GLU A 109 -2.80 2.15 0.74
C GLU A 109 -3.02 1.04 -0.27
N MET A 110 -2.56 -0.14 0.06
CA MET A 110 -2.75 -1.38 -0.67
C MET A 110 -3.09 -2.50 0.30
N TRP A 111 -4.04 -3.34 -0.08
CA TRP A 111 -4.46 -4.50 0.69
C TRP A 111 -4.13 -5.80 -0.05
N TYR A 112 -3.39 -6.67 0.62
CA TYR A 112 -3.27 -8.07 0.23
C TYR A 112 -4.18 -8.91 1.14
N ILE A 113 -5.12 -9.63 0.56
CA ILE A 113 -6.05 -10.49 1.31
C ILE A 113 -5.31 -11.76 1.72
N VAL A 114 -4.98 -11.86 3.01
CA VAL A 114 -4.25 -13.01 3.58
C VAL A 114 -5.20 -14.19 3.75
N SER A 115 -6.39 -13.93 4.28
CA SER A 115 -7.48 -14.90 4.32
C SER A 115 -8.84 -14.20 4.29
N ALA A 116 -9.86 -14.92 3.83
CA ALA A 116 -11.24 -14.45 3.79
C ALA A 116 -12.18 -15.58 4.17
N ASP A 117 -13.12 -15.29 5.08
CA ASP A 117 -14.20 -16.21 5.42
C ASP A 117 -15.25 -16.26 4.28
N GLU A 118 -16.13 -17.22 4.28
CA GLU A 118 -17.22 -17.30 3.31
C GLU A 118 -18.11 -16.04 3.36
N GLY A 119 -18.32 -15.41 2.23
CA GLY A 119 -19.08 -14.15 2.12
C GLY A 119 -18.32 -12.88 2.50
N ALA A 120 -17.04 -12.98 2.86
CA ALA A 120 -16.22 -11.81 3.12
C ALA A 120 -16.05 -10.94 1.88
N GLY A 121 -15.92 -9.64 2.08
CA GLY A 121 -15.78 -8.69 0.99
C GLY A 121 -15.28 -7.33 1.49
N ILE A 122 -15.17 -6.40 0.56
CA ILE A 122 -14.79 -5.02 0.83
C ILE A 122 -15.76 -4.07 0.12
N TYR A 123 -15.96 -2.88 0.67
CA TYR A 123 -16.48 -1.76 -0.11
C TYR A 123 -15.31 -0.99 -0.69
N LEU A 124 -15.33 -0.69 -2.01
CA LEU A 124 -14.25 0.01 -2.68
C LEU A 124 -14.77 0.93 -3.79
N GLY A 125 -14.73 2.23 -3.51
CA GLY A 125 -15.16 3.29 -4.39
C GLY A 125 -16.63 3.27 -4.77
N PHE A 126 -17.04 4.26 -5.55
CA PHE A 126 -18.42 4.39 -6.01
C PHE A 126 -18.69 3.49 -7.23
N ASN A 127 -19.92 2.99 -7.31
CA ASN A 127 -20.41 2.18 -8.44
C ASN A 127 -20.82 3.00 -9.67
N ARG A 128 -20.92 4.33 -9.53
CA ARG A 128 -21.14 5.32 -10.56
C ARG A 128 -20.58 6.67 -10.15
N ASP A 129 -20.49 7.61 -11.06
CA ASP A 129 -20.24 9.00 -10.71
C ASP A 129 -21.37 9.54 -9.86
N ILE A 130 -21.05 10.29 -8.82
CA ILE A 130 -22.02 10.96 -7.96
C ILE A 130 -21.66 12.44 -7.76
N THR A 131 -22.65 13.23 -7.42
CA THR A 131 -22.46 14.64 -7.08
C THR A 131 -22.19 14.82 -5.58
N PRO A 132 -21.56 15.94 -5.15
CA PRO A 132 -21.42 16.26 -3.72
C PRO A 132 -22.74 16.20 -2.96
N THR A 133 -23.82 16.71 -3.55
CA THR A 133 -25.15 16.71 -2.93
C THR A 133 -25.71 15.28 -2.76
N GLU A 134 -25.51 14.39 -3.73
CA GLU A 134 -25.89 12.97 -3.60
C GLU A 134 -25.10 12.30 -2.49
N PHE A 135 -23.78 12.57 -2.41
CA PHE A 135 -22.92 12.02 -1.36
C PHE A 135 -23.38 12.46 0.03
N GLU A 136 -23.60 13.76 0.25
CA GLU A 136 -24.12 14.28 1.51
C GLU A 136 -25.49 13.67 1.88
N ASN A 137 -26.40 13.57 0.92
CA ASN A 137 -27.71 12.99 1.15
C ASN A 137 -27.64 11.49 1.46
N ALA A 138 -26.75 10.73 0.78
CA ALA A 138 -26.53 9.31 1.06
C ALA A 138 -26.00 9.08 2.49
N ILE A 139 -25.12 9.95 2.97
CA ILE A 139 -24.64 9.91 4.36
C ILE A 139 -25.78 10.20 5.34
N LYS A 140 -26.50 11.32 5.14
CA LYS A 140 -27.62 11.74 6.02
C LYS A 140 -28.73 10.69 6.11
N ASN A 141 -29.06 10.07 4.98
CA ASN A 141 -30.11 9.07 4.87
C ASN A 141 -29.64 7.65 5.22
N LYS A 142 -28.35 7.45 5.53
CA LYS A 142 -27.74 6.15 5.81
C LYS A 142 -27.86 5.14 4.65
N THR A 143 -27.86 5.64 3.42
CA THR A 143 -27.97 4.85 2.17
C THR A 143 -26.64 4.79 1.41
N LEU A 144 -25.53 5.16 2.04
CA LEU A 144 -24.23 5.28 1.37
C LEU A 144 -23.79 3.97 0.72
N THR A 145 -24.11 2.83 1.32
CA THR A 145 -23.76 1.50 0.78
C THR A 145 -24.39 1.21 -0.58
N ASP A 146 -25.52 1.86 -0.94
CA ASP A 146 -26.20 1.67 -2.23
C ASP A 146 -25.39 2.30 -3.40
N TYR A 147 -24.47 3.19 -3.06
CA TYR A 147 -23.60 3.89 -4.01
C TYR A 147 -22.19 3.29 -4.11
N LEU A 148 -21.87 2.30 -3.28
CA LEU A 148 -20.52 1.70 -3.22
C LEU A 148 -20.46 0.36 -3.97
N ASN A 149 -19.29 0.02 -4.50
CA ASN A 149 -19.02 -1.31 -4.98
C ASN A 149 -18.78 -2.23 -3.79
N PHE A 150 -19.59 -3.28 -3.64
CA PHE A 150 -19.25 -4.42 -2.80
C PHE A 150 -18.50 -5.45 -3.63
N ILE A 151 -17.29 -5.79 -3.25
CA ILE A 151 -16.41 -6.71 -3.94
C ILE A 151 -16.17 -7.91 -3.04
N PRO A 152 -16.70 -9.12 -3.38
CA PRO A 152 -16.31 -10.35 -2.71
C PRO A 152 -14.82 -10.59 -2.87
N VAL A 153 -14.15 -11.03 -1.79
CA VAL A 153 -12.70 -11.23 -1.80
C VAL A 153 -12.34 -12.66 -1.41
N LYS A 154 -11.13 -13.08 -1.82
CA LYS A 154 -10.53 -14.36 -1.45
C LYS A 154 -9.05 -14.18 -1.14
N ALA A 155 -8.46 -15.14 -0.44
CA ALA A 155 -7.02 -15.16 -0.21
C ALA A 155 -6.22 -15.03 -1.52
N GLY A 156 -5.22 -14.16 -1.50
CA GLY A 156 -4.37 -13.84 -2.65
C GLY A 156 -4.83 -12.64 -3.49
N ASP A 157 -6.06 -12.16 -3.31
CA ASP A 157 -6.52 -10.93 -3.98
C ASP A 157 -5.73 -9.72 -3.47
N CYS A 158 -5.54 -8.74 -4.37
CA CYS A 158 -4.87 -7.49 -4.07
C CYS A 158 -5.69 -6.30 -4.54
N TYR A 159 -5.72 -5.24 -3.75
CA TYR A 159 -6.44 -4.00 -4.04
C TYR A 159 -5.59 -2.79 -3.70
N PHE A 160 -5.45 -1.88 -4.66
CA PHE A 160 -4.79 -0.60 -4.46
C PHE A 160 -5.85 0.48 -4.22
N ILE A 161 -5.67 1.27 -3.16
CA ILE A 161 -6.62 2.27 -2.69
C ILE A 161 -5.92 3.64 -2.67
N PRO A 162 -5.96 4.40 -3.78
CA PRO A 162 -5.46 5.76 -3.79
C PRO A 162 -6.19 6.64 -2.76
N ALA A 163 -5.46 7.55 -2.14
CA ALA A 163 -6.07 8.58 -1.30
C ALA A 163 -7.26 9.26 -2.02
N GLY A 164 -8.32 9.59 -1.27
CA GLY A 164 -9.59 10.09 -1.80
C GLY A 164 -10.59 9.00 -2.20
N THR A 165 -10.20 7.73 -2.23
CA THR A 165 -11.11 6.63 -2.52
C THR A 165 -11.88 6.22 -1.26
N ILE A 166 -13.20 6.25 -1.31
CA ILE A 166 -14.05 5.76 -0.20
C ILE A 166 -14.02 4.23 -0.16
N HIS A 167 -13.85 3.66 1.05
CA HIS A 167 -13.69 2.21 1.19
C HIS A 167 -14.07 1.70 2.59
N ALA A 168 -14.20 0.38 2.73
CA ALA A 168 -14.31 -0.30 4.01
C ALA A 168 -13.94 -1.78 3.88
N ILE A 169 -13.25 -2.31 4.89
CA ILE A 169 -13.08 -3.75 5.07
C ILE A 169 -14.33 -4.31 5.73
N CYS A 170 -14.91 -5.37 5.17
CA CYS A 170 -16.05 -6.05 5.79
C CYS A 170 -15.58 -7.21 6.67
N GLU A 171 -16.53 -7.77 7.42
CA GLU A 171 -16.32 -8.90 8.32
C GLU A 171 -15.72 -10.11 7.60
N GLY A 172 -14.85 -10.84 8.30
CA GLY A 172 -14.26 -12.09 7.82
C GLY A 172 -12.92 -11.94 7.09
N CYS A 173 -12.45 -10.72 6.82
CA CYS A 173 -11.18 -10.48 6.16
C CYS A 173 -10.01 -10.47 7.15
N LEU A 174 -8.90 -11.11 6.76
CA LEU A 174 -7.58 -10.87 7.31
C LEU A 174 -6.70 -10.27 6.21
N ILE A 175 -6.11 -9.12 6.46
CA ILE A 175 -5.46 -8.30 5.43
C ILE A 175 -4.05 -7.92 5.88
N CYS A 176 -3.09 -7.99 4.94
CA CYS A 176 -1.81 -7.28 5.04
C CYS A 176 -1.99 -5.94 4.32
N GLU A 177 -2.01 -4.85 5.08
CA GLU A 177 -2.14 -3.48 4.59
C GLU A 177 -0.77 -2.82 4.52
N ILE A 178 -0.40 -2.34 3.35
CA ILE A 178 0.78 -1.50 3.13
C ILE A 178 0.29 -0.09 2.78
N GLN A 179 0.71 0.92 3.53
CA GLN A 179 0.18 2.27 3.43
C GLN A 179 1.24 3.34 3.67
N GLN A 180 0.92 4.60 3.31
CA GLN A 180 1.68 5.72 3.82
C GLN A 180 1.67 5.72 5.36
N ASN A 181 2.75 6.20 5.97
CA ASN A 181 2.88 6.27 7.43
C ASN A 181 1.97 7.36 8.02
N SER A 182 0.69 7.08 8.02
CA SER A 182 -0.38 7.97 8.46
C SER A 182 -1.45 7.19 9.21
N ASN A 183 -2.00 7.80 10.26
CA ASN A 183 -3.10 7.27 11.05
C ASN A 183 -4.41 8.05 10.83
N ILE A 184 -4.46 8.90 9.80
CA ILE A 184 -5.63 9.74 9.52
C ILE A 184 -6.74 8.90 8.90
N THR A 185 -7.92 8.97 9.51
CA THR A 185 -9.13 8.31 9.01
C THR A 185 -10.32 9.25 9.11
N TYR A 186 -10.88 9.65 7.97
CA TYR A 186 -12.14 10.38 7.95
C TYR A 186 -13.30 9.38 7.83
N ARG A 187 -13.87 9.08 8.98
CA ARG A 187 -15.00 8.14 9.12
C ARG A 187 -16.26 8.79 8.65
N VAL A 188 -16.95 8.14 7.70
CA VAL A 188 -18.17 8.64 7.07
C VAL A 188 -19.40 7.93 7.62
N TYR A 189 -19.30 6.63 7.85
CA TYR A 189 -20.41 5.83 8.37
C TYR A 189 -19.88 4.66 9.22
N ASP A 190 -20.45 4.46 10.40
CA ASP A 190 -20.01 3.45 11.36
C ASP A 190 -21.15 2.55 11.86
N TYR A 191 -22.20 2.41 11.08
CA TYR A 191 -23.34 1.50 11.33
C TYR A 191 -24.07 1.79 12.66
N GLY A 192 -23.88 2.95 13.29
CA GLY A 192 -24.44 3.30 14.59
C GLY A 192 -23.86 2.48 15.76
N ARG A 193 -22.68 1.91 15.59
CA ARG A 193 -22.03 1.12 16.64
C ARG A 193 -21.62 1.99 17.81
N ARG A 194 -21.73 1.38 19.00
CA ARG A 194 -21.33 2.02 20.26
C ARG A 194 -20.21 1.21 20.91
N ASP A 195 -19.30 1.92 21.57
CA ASP A 195 -18.29 1.33 22.40
C ASP A 195 -18.89 0.77 23.71
N LYS A 196 -18.04 0.19 24.57
CA LYS A 196 -18.44 -0.35 25.89
C LYS A 196 -19.05 0.68 26.82
N ASP A 197 -18.77 1.97 26.60
CA ASP A 197 -19.25 3.09 27.39
C ASP A 197 -20.53 3.71 26.78
N GLY A 198 -21.04 3.14 25.68
CA GLY A 198 -22.26 3.56 24.99
C GLY A 198 -22.06 4.71 23.99
N ASN A 199 -20.83 5.13 23.70
CA ASN A 199 -20.52 6.24 22.81
C ASN A 199 -20.37 5.76 21.37
N GLU A 200 -20.91 6.52 20.40
CA GLU A 200 -20.61 6.34 18.98
C GLU A 200 -19.24 6.95 18.64
N ARG A 201 -18.50 6.31 17.72
CA ARG A 201 -17.25 6.89 17.23
C ARG A 201 -17.54 8.15 16.40
N GLU A 202 -16.68 9.13 16.54
CA GLU A 202 -16.78 10.39 15.80
C GLU A 202 -16.81 10.15 14.29
N LEU A 203 -17.67 10.87 13.59
CA LEU A 203 -17.74 10.95 12.13
C LEU A 203 -17.11 12.26 11.66
N HIS A 204 -16.34 12.19 10.57
CA HIS A 204 -15.57 13.32 10.02
C HIS A 204 -16.16 13.78 8.68
N ILE A 205 -17.48 13.97 8.63
CA ILE A 205 -18.23 14.15 7.37
C ILE A 205 -17.76 15.35 6.56
N GLU A 206 -17.52 16.50 7.21
CA GLU A 206 -17.07 17.73 6.52
C GLU A 206 -15.70 17.56 5.86
N LYS A 207 -14.75 16.92 6.55
CA LYS A 207 -13.43 16.63 5.98
C LYS A 207 -13.52 15.57 4.89
N ALA A 208 -14.34 14.54 5.08
CA ALA A 208 -14.55 13.50 4.09
C ALA A 208 -15.10 14.04 2.77
N ILE A 209 -16.08 14.96 2.83
CA ILE A 209 -16.65 15.60 1.62
C ILE A 209 -15.56 16.34 0.83
N GLN A 210 -14.62 16.98 1.51
CA GLN A 210 -13.55 17.74 0.86
C GLN A 210 -12.52 16.89 0.13
N VAL A 211 -12.29 15.64 0.57
CA VAL A 211 -11.22 14.80 0.06
C VAL A 211 -11.70 13.60 -0.77
N THR A 212 -13.00 13.29 -0.76
CA THR A 212 -13.54 12.12 -1.47
C THR A 212 -13.61 12.37 -2.97
N LYS A 213 -13.02 11.46 -3.75
CA LYS A 213 -13.17 11.39 -5.21
C LYS A 213 -14.52 10.79 -5.55
N LEU A 214 -15.36 11.56 -6.26
CA LEU A 214 -16.76 11.23 -6.52
C LEU A 214 -17.00 10.49 -7.83
N GLN A 215 -15.93 10.16 -8.56
CA GLN A 215 -15.99 9.39 -9.79
C GLN A 215 -16.21 7.90 -9.49
N LYS A 216 -16.77 7.20 -10.46
CA LYS A 216 -16.86 5.74 -10.45
C LYS A 216 -15.46 5.14 -10.27
N TYR A 217 -15.36 4.18 -9.37
CA TYR A 217 -14.13 3.42 -9.19
C TYR A 217 -14.00 2.32 -10.27
N GLU A 218 -12.84 2.23 -10.87
CA GLU A 218 -12.49 1.15 -11.79
C GLU A 218 -11.39 0.30 -11.16
N LYS A 219 -11.70 -0.99 -10.96
CA LYS A 219 -10.73 -1.96 -10.44
C LYS A 219 -9.57 -2.08 -11.41
N GLN A 220 -8.37 -2.14 -10.86
CA GLN A 220 -7.15 -2.44 -11.60
C GLN A 220 -6.68 -3.85 -11.23
N ASP A 221 -6.14 -4.58 -12.20
CA ASP A 221 -5.62 -5.92 -11.99
C ASP A 221 -4.14 -5.86 -11.61
N ALA A 222 -3.73 -6.67 -10.64
CA ALA A 222 -2.33 -6.84 -10.29
C ALA A 222 -1.54 -7.52 -11.43
N VAL A 223 -0.24 -7.22 -11.54
CA VAL A 223 0.67 -7.82 -12.51
C VAL A 223 1.56 -8.83 -11.80
N ASP A 224 1.28 -10.11 -11.98
CA ASP A 224 2.05 -11.24 -11.42
C ASP A 224 2.40 -11.07 -9.92
N ALA A 225 3.71 -11.12 -9.62
CA ALA A 225 4.23 -10.95 -8.26
C ALA A 225 4.25 -9.50 -7.79
N PHE A 226 4.13 -8.51 -8.71
CA PHE A 226 4.10 -7.09 -8.41
C PHE A 226 2.69 -6.69 -7.97
N LEU A 227 2.53 -6.39 -6.70
CA LEU A 227 1.22 -6.09 -6.11
C LEU A 227 0.81 -4.64 -6.31
N GLY A 228 1.77 -3.73 -6.42
CA GLY A 228 1.54 -2.32 -6.68
C GLY A 228 2.67 -1.44 -6.14
N ALA A 229 2.66 -0.19 -6.56
CA ALA A 229 3.61 0.82 -6.11
C ALA A 229 2.97 2.20 -6.05
N SER A 230 3.57 3.02 -5.22
CA SER A 230 3.43 4.47 -5.19
C SER A 230 4.80 5.07 -4.88
N LYS A 231 4.90 6.39 -4.86
CA LYS A 231 6.15 7.05 -4.41
C LYS A 231 6.53 6.74 -2.95
N TYR A 232 5.63 6.14 -2.15
CA TYR A 232 5.83 5.86 -0.72
C TYR A 232 6.21 4.43 -0.42
N PHE A 233 5.82 3.50 -1.28
CA PHE A 233 6.08 2.07 -1.11
C PHE A 233 5.96 1.32 -2.43
N THR A 234 6.66 0.20 -2.49
CA THR A 234 6.47 -0.86 -3.46
C THR A 234 6.15 -2.13 -2.70
N ALA A 235 5.24 -2.94 -3.21
CA ALA A 235 4.89 -4.22 -2.63
C ALA A 235 4.98 -5.35 -3.65
N LYS A 236 5.67 -6.42 -3.28
CA LYS A 236 5.88 -7.63 -4.09
C LYS A 236 5.51 -8.87 -3.29
N LYS A 237 4.91 -9.85 -3.97
CA LYS A 237 4.67 -11.18 -3.40
C LYS A 237 5.79 -12.11 -3.81
N VAL A 238 6.44 -12.74 -2.85
CA VAL A 238 7.46 -13.77 -3.07
C VAL A 238 6.94 -15.09 -2.52
N VAL A 239 6.78 -16.07 -3.39
CA VAL A 239 6.46 -17.46 -3.02
C VAL A 239 7.78 -18.22 -2.97
N VAL A 240 8.12 -18.73 -1.79
CA VAL A 240 9.32 -19.54 -1.56
C VAL A 240 8.89 -21.01 -1.56
N ASP A 241 9.41 -21.74 -2.51
CA ASP A 241 9.31 -23.20 -2.61
C ASP A 241 10.76 -23.73 -2.65
N GLY A 242 11.26 -24.16 -1.51
CA GLY A 242 12.65 -24.52 -1.30
C GLY A 242 13.54 -23.34 -0.96
N SER A 243 13.88 -22.46 -1.91
CA SER A 243 14.79 -21.33 -1.66
C SER A 243 14.55 -20.18 -2.63
N ALA A 244 14.71 -18.94 -2.13
CA ALA A 244 14.73 -17.72 -2.93
C ALA A 244 15.80 -16.76 -2.39
N THR A 245 16.55 -16.13 -3.31
CA THR A 245 17.53 -15.09 -2.95
C THR A 245 16.97 -13.72 -3.27
N LEU A 246 17.00 -12.82 -2.31
CA LEU A 246 16.59 -11.42 -2.43
C LEU A 246 17.79 -10.51 -2.15
N THR A 247 17.66 -9.23 -2.49
CA THR A 247 18.71 -8.22 -2.26
C THR A 247 18.09 -6.95 -1.66
N ALA A 248 18.70 -6.44 -0.61
CA ALA A 248 18.50 -5.09 -0.12
C ALA A 248 19.71 -4.24 -0.50
N ASP A 249 19.55 -3.40 -1.53
CA ASP A 249 20.59 -2.50 -2.03
C ASP A 249 20.61 -1.18 -1.24
N ASP A 250 21.53 -0.27 -1.58
CA ASP A 250 21.68 1.02 -0.89
C ASP A 250 20.47 1.97 -1.09
N LYS A 251 19.61 1.68 -2.08
CA LYS A 251 18.44 2.51 -2.38
C LYS A 251 17.34 2.37 -1.35
N SER A 252 17.11 1.14 -0.84
CA SER A 252 16.02 0.89 0.10
C SER A 252 16.26 -0.34 0.97
N PHE A 253 15.68 -0.30 2.18
CA PHE A 253 15.47 -1.47 3.02
C PHE A 253 14.50 -2.47 2.34
N ASN A 254 14.44 -3.71 2.88
CA ASN A 254 13.33 -4.61 2.63
C ASN A 254 12.61 -4.91 3.94
N HIS A 255 11.30 -4.73 3.98
CA HIS A 255 10.45 -5.26 5.04
C HIS A 255 9.74 -6.52 4.54
N LEU A 256 9.79 -7.59 5.32
CA LEU A 256 9.16 -8.86 4.99
C LEU A 256 8.02 -9.15 5.97
N SER A 257 6.80 -9.35 5.46
CA SER A 257 5.68 -9.90 6.22
C SER A 257 5.42 -11.33 5.75
N CYS A 258 5.64 -12.32 6.60
CA CYS A 258 5.31 -13.71 6.29
C CYS A 258 3.79 -13.91 6.45
N VAL A 259 3.10 -14.06 5.34
CA VAL A 259 1.63 -14.17 5.33
C VAL A 259 1.13 -15.60 5.33
N SER A 260 1.98 -16.58 4.96
CA SER A 260 1.67 -18.00 5.09
C SER A 260 2.94 -18.85 5.13
N GLY A 261 2.85 -20.03 5.74
CA GLY A 261 3.93 -21.01 5.79
C GLY A 261 5.02 -20.69 6.81
N ALA A 262 6.19 -21.29 6.62
CA ALA A 262 7.34 -21.14 7.51
C ALA A 262 8.65 -21.49 6.81
N GLY A 263 9.75 -21.02 7.40
CA GLY A 263 11.09 -21.28 6.88
C GLY A 263 12.17 -20.55 7.66
N GLU A 264 13.17 -20.07 6.94
CA GLU A 264 14.29 -19.30 7.50
C GLU A 264 14.64 -18.12 6.60
N ILE A 265 15.12 -17.04 7.22
CA ILE A 265 15.79 -15.90 6.59
C ILE A 265 17.23 -15.85 7.10
N ASP A 266 18.21 -16.15 6.25
CA ASP A 266 19.65 -16.26 6.61
C ASP A 266 19.87 -17.06 7.91
N GLY A 267 19.17 -18.21 8.07
CA GLY A 267 19.27 -19.11 9.23
C GLY A 267 18.42 -18.68 10.45
N MET A 268 17.75 -17.55 10.40
CA MET A 268 16.76 -17.15 11.43
C MET A 268 15.39 -17.67 11.06
N LYS A 269 14.69 -18.31 12.02
CA LYS A 269 13.33 -18.82 11.82
C LYS A 269 12.34 -17.71 11.50
N ILE A 270 11.52 -17.96 10.49
CA ILE A 270 10.39 -17.14 10.09
C ILE A 270 9.15 -18.02 9.93
N SER A 271 8.03 -17.56 10.45
CA SER A 271 6.74 -18.25 10.38
C SER A 271 5.64 -17.27 10.02
N GLN A 272 4.52 -17.79 9.60
CA GLN A 272 3.30 -17.00 9.37
C GLN A 272 3.02 -16.04 10.51
N GLY A 273 2.86 -14.77 10.17
CA GLY A 273 2.69 -13.66 11.12
C GLY A 273 3.99 -12.95 11.51
N ASP A 274 5.15 -13.51 11.24
CA ASP A 274 6.42 -12.83 11.54
C ASP A 274 6.73 -11.72 10.55
N SER A 275 7.43 -10.71 11.05
CA SER A 275 7.93 -9.57 10.25
C SER A 275 9.41 -9.34 10.50
N PHE A 276 10.13 -9.00 9.43
CA PHE A 276 11.56 -8.74 9.46
C PHE A 276 11.92 -7.44 8.74
N PHE A 277 12.92 -6.76 9.27
CA PHE A 277 13.56 -5.61 8.65
C PHE A 277 14.96 -6.00 8.18
N VAL A 278 15.20 -5.86 6.89
CA VAL A 278 16.52 -6.00 6.26
C VAL A 278 16.99 -4.61 5.88
N PRO A 279 18.07 -4.09 6.46
CA PRO A 279 18.51 -2.72 6.22
C PRO A 279 19.01 -2.52 4.79
N ALA A 280 18.89 -1.30 4.29
CA ALA A 280 19.52 -0.92 3.03
C ALA A 280 21.02 -1.21 3.06
N GLY A 281 21.57 -1.60 1.92
CA GLY A 281 22.99 -1.96 1.80
C GLY A 281 23.36 -3.30 2.44
N TYR A 282 22.40 -4.09 2.95
CA TYR A 282 22.69 -5.43 3.49
C TYR A 282 23.28 -6.37 2.42
N GLY A 283 22.87 -6.18 1.17
CA GLY A 283 23.23 -7.07 0.07
C GLY A 283 22.25 -8.23 -0.07
N SER A 284 22.74 -9.36 -0.59
CA SER A 284 21.92 -10.54 -0.83
C SER A 284 21.68 -11.33 0.44
N TYR A 285 20.46 -11.84 0.61
CA TYR A 285 20.03 -12.73 1.67
C TYR A 285 19.11 -13.83 1.14
N THR A 286 19.02 -14.93 1.85
CA THR A 286 18.31 -16.13 1.40
C THR A 286 17.10 -16.41 2.27
N LEU A 287 15.95 -16.61 1.63
CA LEU A 287 14.77 -17.24 2.22
C LEU A 287 14.80 -18.74 1.88
N SER A 288 14.52 -19.59 2.83
CA SER A 288 14.41 -21.04 2.60
C SER A 288 13.18 -21.61 3.32
N GLY A 289 12.56 -22.63 2.74
CA GLY A 289 11.35 -23.28 3.30
C GLY A 289 10.19 -23.26 2.33
N ASP A 290 8.98 -23.32 2.88
CA ASP A 290 7.71 -23.24 2.13
C ASP A 290 6.87 -22.12 2.75
N MET A 291 6.87 -20.96 2.11
CA MET A 291 6.19 -19.78 2.63
C MET A 291 5.87 -18.75 1.55
N THR A 292 4.93 -17.89 1.86
CA THR A 292 4.67 -16.67 1.09
C THR A 292 4.99 -15.45 1.95
N VAL A 293 5.82 -14.56 1.42
CA VAL A 293 6.15 -13.28 2.05
C VAL A 293 5.74 -12.12 1.17
N ILE A 294 5.24 -11.06 1.79
CA ILE A 294 5.06 -9.76 1.15
C ILE A 294 6.29 -8.94 1.46
N VAL A 295 7.01 -8.56 0.43
CA VAL A 295 8.20 -7.69 0.53
C VAL A 295 7.78 -6.28 0.23
N THR A 296 8.08 -5.37 1.16
CA THR A 296 7.82 -3.93 1.02
C THR A 296 9.13 -3.18 1.02
N ASP A 297 9.33 -2.35 0.02
CA ASP A 297 10.48 -1.45 -0.13
C ASP A 297 10.00 -0.10 -0.67
N ILE A 298 10.92 0.82 -0.94
CA ILE A 298 10.64 2.10 -1.58
C ILE A 298 11.48 2.18 -2.84
N ARG A 299 10.82 2.23 -4.01
CA ARG A 299 11.47 2.33 -5.31
C ARG A 299 11.03 3.60 -6.02
N LYS A 300 11.94 4.15 -6.79
CA LYS A 300 11.65 5.22 -7.74
C LYS A 300 11.36 4.60 -9.10
N TYR A 301 10.42 5.17 -9.81
CA TYR A 301 9.98 4.66 -11.10
C TYR A 301 10.13 5.72 -12.18
N MET A 302 10.37 5.27 -13.40
CA MET A 302 10.46 6.11 -14.58
C MET A 302 9.70 5.47 -15.73
N LEU A 303 9.19 6.30 -16.62
CA LEU A 303 8.70 5.90 -17.92
C LEU A 303 9.87 5.92 -18.90
N SER A 304 10.21 4.78 -19.48
CA SER A 304 11.18 4.69 -20.57
C SER A 304 10.44 4.53 -21.90
N VAL A 305 10.73 5.38 -22.86
CA VAL A 305 10.13 5.35 -24.19
C VAL A 305 11.23 5.24 -25.24
N ALA A 306 11.22 4.15 -26.00
CA ALA A 306 12.09 3.96 -27.15
C ALA A 306 11.26 4.11 -28.44
N VAL A 307 11.65 5.03 -29.29
CA VAL A 307 10.95 5.32 -30.58
C VAL A 307 11.78 4.79 -31.72
N ASP A 308 11.17 3.99 -32.61
CA ASP A 308 11.77 3.49 -33.83
C ASP A 308 10.80 3.63 -35.00
N GLY A 309 11.09 4.60 -35.90
CA GLY A 309 10.20 4.96 -36.98
C GLY A 309 8.84 5.44 -36.52
N GLY A 310 7.77 4.77 -36.92
CA GLY A 310 6.40 5.08 -36.48
C GLY A 310 5.93 4.31 -35.24
N ASN A 311 6.80 3.47 -34.65
CA ASN A 311 6.48 2.63 -33.49
C ASN A 311 7.21 3.14 -32.26
N ALA A 312 6.70 2.77 -31.09
CA ALA A 312 7.34 3.04 -29.82
C ALA A 312 7.16 1.89 -28.83
N THR A 313 8.13 1.69 -27.95
CA THR A 313 8.03 0.82 -26.78
C THR A 313 7.97 1.68 -25.54
N CYS A 314 6.98 1.44 -24.68
CA CYS A 314 6.80 2.11 -23.40
C CYS A 314 7.05 1.11 -22.28
N ASP A 315 7.99 1.42 -21.39
CA ASP A 315 8.34 0.60 -20.23
C ASP A 315 8.18 1.41 -18.95
N ILE A 316 7.58 0.82 -17.93
CA ILE A 316 7.71 1.31 -16.56
C ILE A 316 8.89 0.59 -15.93
N VAL A 317 9.91 1.33 -15.53
CA VAL A 317 11.20 0.83 -15.06
C VAL A 317 11.48 1.36 -13.66
N ASN A 318 11.99 0.53 -12.76
CA ASN A 318 12.42 0.97 -11.43
C ASN A 318 13.85 1.52 -11.46
N ASP A 319 14.31 2.03 -10.33
CA ASP A 319 15.66 2.60 -10.12
C ASP A 319 16.80 1.56 -10.13
N LEU A 320 16.48 0.27 -10.22
CA LEU A 320 17.42 -0.82 -10.47
C LEU A 320 17.57 -1.15 -11.96
N GLY A 321 16.71 -0.59 -12.80
CA GLY A 321 16.63 -0.90 -14.21
C GLY A 321 15.74 -2.10 -14.55
N ASP A 322 15.01 -2.64 -13.58
CA ASP A 322 14.05 -3.71 -13.86
C ASP A 322 12.83 -3.15 -14.59
N VAL A 323 12.47 -3.77 -15.70
CA VAL A 323 11.22 -3.48 -16.40
C VAL A 323 10.07 -4.14 -15.66
N ILE A 324 9.17 -3.34 -15.09
CA ILE A 324 7.99 -3.81 -14.35
C ILE A 324 6.89 -4.22 -15.33
N ILE A 325 6.67 -3.44 -16.35
CA ILE A 325 5.70 -3.70 -17.41
C ILE A 325 6.12 -2.98 -18.69
N SER A 326 5.82 -3.59 -19.81
CA SER A 326 6.15 -3.09 -21.16
C SER A 326 4.96 -3.18 -22.09
N ALA A 327 4.86 -2.27 -23.05
CA ALA A 327 3.95 -2.37 -24.18
C ALA A 327 4.50 -1.67 -25.43
N GLU A 328 4.17 -2.23 -26.58
CA GLU A 328 4.40 -1.58 -27.87
C GLU A 328 3.17 -0.74 -28.29
N THR A 329 3.43 0.38 -28.92
CA THR A 329 2.41 1.30 -29.43
C THR A 329 2.93 2.04 -30.66
N ASN A 330 2.08 2.85 -31.30
CA ASN A 330 2.55 3.82 -32.27
C ASN A 330 2.94 5.14 -31.60
N ALA A 331 3.76 5.92 -32.30
CA ALA A 331 4.29 7.17 -31.77
C ALA A 331 3.20 8.19 -31.35
N GLU A 332 2.03 8.17 -31.98
CA GLU A 332 0.92 9.08 -31.69
C GLU A 332 0.13 8.67 -30.41
N SER A 333 0.31 7.46 -29.94
CA SER A 333 -0.46 6.87 -28.80
C SER A 333 0.36 6.66 -27.55
N ILE A 334 1.59 7.14 -27.48
CA ILE A 334 2.53 6.89 -26.36
C ILE A 334 1.93 7.30 -25.01
N ALA A 335 1.35 8.50 -24.91
CA ALA A 335 0.80 8.96 -23.64
C ALA A 335 -0.36 8.07 -23.14
N CYS A 336 -1.26 7.66 -24.04
CA CYS A 336 -2.34 6.72 -23.71
C CYS A 336 -1.80 5.35 -23.32
N CYS A 337 -0.75 4.87 -23.99
CA CYS A 337 -0.07 3.63 -23.65
C CYS A 337 0.55 3.70 -22.25
N ALA A 338 1.28 4.77 -21.95
CA ALA A 338 1.89 4.99 -20.64
C ALA A 338 0.83 5.03 -19.51
N GLU A 339 -0.27 5.76 -19.72
CA GLU A 339 -1.38 5.78 -18.74
C GLU A 339 -2.00 4.40 -18.54
N ALA A 340 -2.16 3.61 -19.60
CA ALA A 340 -2.67 2.24 -19.52
C ALA A 340 -1.69 1.33 -18.75
N LEU A 341 -0.38 1.45 -18.97
CA LEU A 341 0.64 0.71 -18.24
C LEU A 341 0.64 1.08 -16.75
N LEU A 342 0.61 2.39 -16.43
CA LEU A 342 0.56 2.87 -15.05
C LEU A 342 -0.67 2.31 -14.31
N LYS A 343 -1.83 2.33 -14.94
CA LYS A 343 -3.04 1.72 -14.39
C LYS A 343 -2.85 0.23 -14.08
N ARG A 344 -2.23 -0.53 -14.97
CA ARG A 344 -2.00 -1.97 -14.79
C ARG A 344 -1.07 -2.30 -13.61
N VAL A 345 -0.18 -1.39 -13.23
CA VAL A 345 0.71 -1.56 -12.07
C VAL A 345 0.26 -0.77 -10.85
N ASN A 346 -0.97 -0.30 -10.83
CA ASN A 346 -1.54 0.50 -9.74
C ASN A 346 -0.75 1.77 -9.41
N MET A 347 -0.28 2.46 -10.45
CA MET A 347 0.45 3.72 -10.37
C MET A 347 -0.27 4.84 -11.10
N THR A 348 0.11 6.07 -10.79
CA THR A 348 -0.26 7.28 -11.50
C THR A 348 0.99 7.95 -12.07
N SER A 349 0.83 8.94 -12.95
CA SER A 349 1.98 9.74 -13.42
C SER A 349 2.68 10.49 -12.27
N GLY A 350 1.98 10.76 -11.17
CA GLY A 350 2.55 11.37 -9.96
C GLY A 350 3.48 10.45 -9.17
N ASP A 351 3.48 9.16 -9.46
CA ASP A 351 4.37 8.16 -8.86
C ASP A 351 5.66 7.95 -9.67
N LEU A 352 5.78 8.61 -10.82
CA LEU A 352 6.99 8.60 -11.65
C LEU A 352 7.92 9.76 -11.28
N ASP A 353 9.21 9.48 -11.16
CA ASP A 353 10.23 10.52 -10.98
C ASP A 353 10.41 11.36 -12.25
N PHE A 354 10.46 10.69 -13.42
CA PHE A 354 10.62 11.32 -14.73
C PHE A 354 10.33 10.33 -15.85
N ALA A 355 10.27 10.83 -17.09
CA ALA A 355 10.30 10.01 -18.29
C ALA A 355 11.65 10.16 -19.02
N ILE A 356 12.08 9.07 -19.67
CA ILE A 356 13.21 9.08 -20.62
C ILE A 356 12.65 8.76 -22.01
N VAL A 357 12.94 9.61 -22.98
CA VAL A 357 12.59 9.38 -24.40
C VAL A 357 13.86 9.24 -25.22
N THR A 358 13.92 8.20 -26.03
CA THR A 358 15.09 7.87 -26.86
C THR A 358 14.63 7.46 -28.29
N PRO A 359 15.10 8.09 -29.35
CA PRO A 359 15.83 9.35 -29.36
C PRO A 359 14.96 10.54 -29.00
N ASP A 360 15.59 11.69 -28.69
CA ASP A 360 14.87 12.95 -28.45
C ASP A 360 14.08 13.37 -29.70
N CYS A 361 12.80 13.67 -29.49
CA CYS A 361 11.89 14.03 -30.58
C CYS A 361 10.72 14.87 -30.00
N GLU A 362 9.89 15.42 -30.88
CA GLU A 362 8.71 16.24 -30.54
C GLU A 362 7.75 15.54 -29.54
N ILE A 363 7.80 14.23 -29.45
CA ILE A 363 7.03 13.40 -28.53
C ILE A 363 7.36 13.72 -27.05
N SER A 364 8.60 14.16 -26.75
CA SER A 364 9.03 14.53 -25.41
C SER A 364 8.15 15.61 -24.77
N ASP A 365 7.81 16.64 -25.59
CA ASP A 365 6.95 17.74 -25.13
C ASP A 365 5.51 17.29 -24.93
N GLU A 366 5.01 16.38 -25.73
CA GLU A 366 3.66 15.81 -25.60
C GLU A 366 3.54 14.97 -24.34
N ILE A 367 4.50 14.09 -24.05
CA ILE A 367 4.56 13.27 -22.85
C ILE A 367 4.62 14.17 -21.62
N SER A 368 5.52 15.16 -21.61
CA SER A 368 5.65 16.11 -20.50
C SER A 368 4.35 16.85 -20.21
N LYS A 369 3.66 17.29 -21.25
CA LYS A 369 2.41 18.05 -21.13
C LYS A 369 1.22 17.17 -20.68
N LYS A 370 1.07 15.99 -21.26
CA LYS A 370 -0.08 15.09 -20.97
C LYS A 370 0.06 14.41 -19.62
N LEU A 371 1.24 13.89 -19.30
CA LEU A 371 1.49 13.17 -18.06
C LEU A 371 1.94 14.09 -16.90
N LYS A 372 2.22 15.38 -17.19
CA LYS A 372 2.72 16.38 -16.22
C LYS A 372 3.98 15.92 -15.48
N ILE A 373 4.89 15.25 -16.17
CA ILE A 373 6.15 14.75 -15.65
C ILE A 373 7.33 15.40 -16.37
N THR A 374 8.48 15.44 -15.70
CA THR A 374 9.74 15.89 -16.31
C THR A 374 10.22 14.86 -17.32
N VAL A 375 10.56 15.26 -18.53
CA VAL A 375 11.16 14.40 -19.55
C VAL A 375 12.65 14.66 -19.64
N LYS A 376 13.45 13.62 -19.53
CA LYS A 376 14.89 13.61 -19.83
C LYS A 376 15.10 12.92 -21.16
N THR A 377 15.93 13.52 -22.00
CA THR A 377 16.24 12.94 -23.32
C THR A 377 17.60 12.29 -23.30
N LYS A 378 17.71 11.09 -23.88
CA LYS A 378 18.99 10.45 -24.19
C LYS A 378 19.23 10.55 -25.70
N GLN A 379 20.38 11.08 -26.05
CA GLN A 379 20.88 11.08 -27.44
C GLN A 379 21.24 9.68 -27.91
#